data_981e83bd9692bb450599b59d0cf56eaf
#
_entry.id   981e83bd9692bb450599b59d0cf56eaf
#
_cell.length_a   1.000
_cell.length_b   1.000
_cell.length_c   1.000
_cell.angle_alpha   90.00
_cell.angle_beta   90.00
_cell.angle_gamma   90.00
#
_symmetry.space_group_name_H-M   'P 1'
#
loop_
_entity.id
_entity.type
_entity.pdbx_description
1 polymer ?
#
loop_
_entity_poly.entity_id
_entity_poly.type
_entity_poly.pdbx_seq_one_letter_code
_entity_poly.pdbx_strand_id
1 'polypeptide(L)'
;DCIEQQAQDGIGFMAIHCGINLTTLERLRKQGYRYGGLVSRGGSFLTAWMNHNKRENPLYEELDRLIDIMKKYDVILSLGNGLRAGAVHDSTDRAQIQELIMNSEVAEYAQSKGVQIIVEGPGHIPIDEIEANVIIQKRMSNNAPFYMLGPITTDVTPGYDHISAAIGAALSSRYGADFICYVTPPEHLAL
;
A
#
# COMPACT_ATOMS: atom_id res chain seq x y z
N ASP A 1 -7.64 11.72 -17.15
CA ASP A 1 -8.71 11.05 -17.79
C ASP A 1 -9.50 10.10 -16.90
N CYS A 2 -9.19 8.80 -16.73
CA CYS A 2 -10.00 7.91 -15.89
C CYS A 2 -10.06 8.37 -14.41
N ILE A 3 -8.92 8.72 -13.82
CA ILE A 3 -8.83 9.24 -12.45
C ILE A 3 -9.66 10.53 -12.29
N GLU A 4 -9.52 11.46 -13.23
CA GLU A 4 -10.27 12.71 -13.19
C GLU A 4 -11.77 12.49 -13.37
N GLN A 5 -12.17 11.55 -14.23
CA GLN A 5 -13.59 11.20 -14.39
C GLN A 5 -14.18 10.64 -13.09
N GLN A 6 -13.48 9.71 -12.43
CA GLN A 6 -13.94 9.15 -11.16
C GLN A 6 -13.99 10.22 -10.05
N ALA A 7 -13.04 11.16 -10.04
CA ALA A 7 -13.08 12.28 -9.12
C ALA A 7 -14.30 13.19 -9.36
N GLN A 8 -14.66 13.43 -10.63
CA GLN A 8 -15.87 14.17 -11.01
C GLN A 8 -17.16 13.47 -10.55
N ASP A 9 -17.17 12.14 -10.54
CA ASP A 9 -18.31 11.34 -10.08
C ASP A 9 -18.53 11.42 -8.55
N GLY A 10 -17.63 12.11 -7.81
CA GLY A 10 -17.81 12.45 -6.40
C GLY A 10 -17.34 11.40 -5.42
N ILE A 11 -16.34 10.59 -5.76
CA ILE A 11 -15.72 9.65 -4.81
C ILE A 11 -14.95 10.41 -3.72
N GLY A 12 -15.00 9.91 -2.47
CA GLY A 12 -14.35 10.56 -1.32
C GLY A 12 -12.85 10.25 -1.21
N PHE A 13 -12.38 9.08 -1.67
CA PHE A 13 -10.95 8.74 -1.70
C PHE A 13 -10.65 7.77 -2.84
N MET A 14 -9.38 7.71 -3.25
CA MET A 14 -8.93 6.87 -4.35
C MET A 14 -7.57 6.25 -4.04
N ALA A 15 -7.48 4.92 -4.12
CA ALA A 15 -6.23 4.18 -3.96
C ALA A 15 -5.40 4.25 -5.25
N ILE A 16 -4.21 4.85 -5.17
CA ILE A 16 -3.32 5.04 -6.31
C ILE A 16 -1.89 4.61 -5.94
N HIS A 17 -1.27 3.79 -6.78
CA HIS A 17 0.04 3.18 -6.52
C HIS A 17 1.18 4.09 -7.03
N CYS A 18 1.38 5.24 -6.39
CA CYS A 18 2.45 6.18 -6.73
C CYS A 18 3.82 5.73 -6.21
N GLY A 19 3.88 4.95 -5.13
CA GLY A 19 5.12 4.53 -4.48
C GLY A 19 5.90 3.46 -5.24
N ILE A 20 5.30 2.83 -6.26
CA ILE A 20 6.01 1.93 -7.15
C ILE A 20 6.75 2.76 -8.19
N ASN A 21 8.06 2.73 -8.16
CA ASN A 21 8.94 3.42 -9.12
C ASN A 21 10.16 2.55 -9.46
N LEU A 22 11.03 3.04 -10.32
CA LEU A 22 12.23 2.29 -10.74
C LEU A 22 13.12 1.91 -9.55
N THR A 23 13.21 2.76 -8.52
CA THR A 23 13.99 2.48 -7.30
C THR A 23 13.39 1.33 -6.50
N THR A 24 12.08 1.33 -6.28
CA THR A 24 11.39 0.24 -5.55
C THR A 24 11.47 -1.08 -6.32
N LEU A 25 11.36 -1.06 -7.65
CA LEU A 25 11.54 -2.25 -8.47
C LEU A 25 12.99 -2.77 -8.46
N GLU A 26 13.97 -1.89 -8.42
CA GLU A 26 15.36 -2.30 -8.26
C GLU A 26 15.59 -3.02 -6.92
N ARG A 27 14.98 -2.54 -5.83
CA ARG A 27 15.03 -3.21 -4.53
C ARG A 27 14.40 -4.59 -4.58
N LEU A 28 13.22 -4.69 -5.19
CA LEU A 28 12.54 -5.98 -5.39
C LEU A 28 13.42 -6.98 -6.17
N ARG A 29 14.05 -6.54 -7.26
CA ARG A 29 14.93 -7.41 -8.06
C ARG A 29 16.18 -7.86 -7.30
N LYS A 30 16.79 -6.96 -6.50
CA LYS A 30 18.03 -7.22 -5.78
C LYS A 30 17.84 -8.04 -4.49
N GLN A 31 16.65 -8.09 -3.94
CA GLN A 31 16.41 -8.89 -2.73
C GLN A 31 16.24 -10.39 -3.03
N GLY A 32 15.89 -10.73 -4.28
CA GLY A 32 15.72 -12.11 -4.72
C GLY A 32 14.27 -12.58 -4.70
N TYR A 33 14.07 -13.85 -4.35
CA TYR A 33 12.79 -14.53 -4.43
C TYR A 33 11.80 -14.08 -3.33
N ARG A 34 10.52 -13.96 -3.72
CA ARG A 34 9.36 -13.85 -2.83
C ARG A 34 8.43 -15.04 -3.03
N TYR A 35 7.96 -15.64 -1.94
CA TYR A 35 6.99 -16.76 -2.01
C TYR A 35 5.62 -16.27 -2.53
N GLY A 36 5.13 -15.15 -2.04
CA GLY A 36 3.87 -14.57 -2.48
C GLY A 36 3.96 -13.74 -3.77
N GLY A 37 5.16 -13.46 -4.27
CA GLY A 37 5.36 -12.61 -5.45
C GLY A 37 4.80 -11.19 -5.27
N LEU A 38 4.04 -10.71 -6.25
CA LEU A 38 3.34 -9.43 -6.24
C LEU A 38 1.83 -9.67 -6.22
N VAL A 39 1.21 -9.61 -5.06
CA VAL A 39 -0.22 -9.91 -4.87
C VAL A 39 -1.14 -8.71 -5.08
N SER A 40 -0.62 -7.50 -5.05
CA SER A 40 -1.38 -6.32 -5.41
C SER A 40 -1.66 -6.29 -6.90
N ARG A 41 -2.93 -6.20 -7.28
CA ARG A 41 -3.32 -6.08 -8.69
C ARG A 41 -2.72 -4.83 -9.33
N GLY A 42 -2.87 -3.65 -8.70
CA GLY A 42 -2.29 -2.41 -9.17
C GLY A 42 -0.76 -2.47 -9.23
N GLY A 43 -0.13 -3.01 -8.18
CA GLY A 43 1.32 -3.19 -8.12
C GLY A 43 1.88 -4.09 -9.22
N SER A 44 1.25 -5.25 -9.46
CA SER A 44 1.70 -6.18 -10.50
C SER A 44 1.52 -5.63 -11.90
N PHE A 45 0.39 -4.98 -12.20
CA PHE A 45 0.17 -4.37 -13.52
C PHE A 45 1.12 -3.20 -13.79
N LEU A 46 1.35 -2.31 -12.84
CA LEU A 46 2.31 -1.23 -12.98
C LEU A 46 3.73 -1.76 -13.16
N THR A 47 4.14 -2.74 -12.36
CA THR A 47 5.45 -3.40 -12.51
C THR A 47 5.62 -4.03 -13.88
N ALA A 48 4.60 -4.73 -14.39
CA ALA A 48 4.62 -5.31 -15.72
C ALA A 48 4.73 -4.23 -16.81
N TRP A 49 3.94 -3.16 -16.69
CA TRP A 49 3.97 -2.04 -17.63
C TRP A 49 5.33 -1.34 -17.66
N MET A 50 5.89 -1.02 -16.48
CA MET A 50 7.21 -0.39 -16.35
C MET A 50 8.32 -1.27 -16.94
N ASN A 51 8.26 -2.59 -16.67
CA ASN A 51 9.22 -3.55 -17.21
C ASN A 51 9.13 -3.68 -18.74
N HIS A 52 7.92 -3.70 -19.28
CA HIS A 52 7.70 -3.80 -20.72
C HIS A 52 8.15 -2.54 -21.45
N ASN A 53 7.76 -1.37 -20.97
CA ASN A 53 8.02 -0.10 -21.64
C ASN A 53 9.40 0.50 -21.28
N LYS A 54 10.10 -0.05 -20.30
CA LYS A 54 11.39 0.48 -19.79
C LYS A 54 11.27 1.95 -19.34
N ARG A 55 10.16 2.28 -18.72
CA ARG A 55 9.83 3.63 -18.27
C ARG A 55 9.42 3.65 -16.80
N GLU A 56 9.47 4.84 -16.24
CA GLU A 56 8.98 5.13 -14.89
C GLU A 56 7.46 4.97 -14.81
N ASN A 57 6.95 4.74 -13.60
CA ASN A 57 5.53 4.73 -13.31
C ASN A 57 4.89 6.09 -13.67
N PRO A 58 3.95 6.15 -14.59
CA PRO A 58 3.34 7.42 -14.98
C PRO A 58 2.57 8.10 -13.83
N LEU A 59 2.08 7.36 -12.83
CA LEU A 59 1.41 7.92 -11.66
C LEU A 59 2.40 8.60 -10.70
N TYR A 60 3.66 8.20 -10.72
CA TYR A 60 4.75 8.84 -10.01
C TYR A 60 5.34 10.00 -10.84
N GLU A 61 5.54 9.79 -12.13
CA GLU A 61 6.07 10.81 -13.07
C GLU A 61 5.17 12.04 -13.17
N GLU A 62 3.85 11.84 -13.20
CA GLU A 62 2.81 12.86 -13.32
C GLU A 62 2.16 13.23 -11.96
N LEU A 63 2.94 13.15 -10.88
CA LEU A 63 2.42 13.34 -9.51
C LEU A 63 1.77 14.70 -9.31
N ASP A 64 2.34 15.78 -9.87
CA ASP A 64 1.76 17.12 -9.77
C ASP A 64 0.35 17.18 -10.38
N ARG A 65 0.18 16.58 -11.55
CA ARG A 65 -1.13 16.49 -12.22
C ARG A 65 -2.13 15.69 -11.39
N LEU A 66 -1.69 14.59 -10.77
CA LEU A 66 -2.52 13.80 -9.87
C LEU A 66 -2.96 14.63 -8.66
N ILE A 67 -2.04 15.33 -8.02
CA ILE A 67 -2.30 16.20 -6.88
C ILE A 67 -3.30 17.31 -7.25
N ASP A 68 -3.16 17.92 -8.42
CA ASP A 68 -4.09 18.96 -8.90
C ASP A 68 -5.51 18.41 -9.06
N ILE A 69 -5.67 17.17 -9.57
CA ILE A 69 -6.97 16.51 -9.66
C ILE A 69 -7.55 16.26 -8.27
N MET A 70 -6.77 15.67 -7.34
CA MET A 70 -7.23 15.39 -5.98
C MET A 70 -7.69 16.67 -5.27
N LYS A 71 -6.91 17.75 -5.40
CA LYS A 71 -7.23 19.05 -4.82
C LYS A 71 -8.48 19.69 -5.44
N LYS A 72 -8.60 19.63 -6.77
CA LYS A 72 -9.74 20.22 -7.52
C LYS A 72 -11.08 19.62 -7.13
N TYR A 73 -11.11 18.32 -6.86
CA TYR A 73 -12.34 17.58 -6.57
C TYR A 73 -12.49 17.15 -5.11
N ASP A 74 -11.60 17.63 -4.23
CA ASP A 74 -11.57 17.30 -2.79
C ASP A 74 -11.55 15.78 -2.52
N VAL A 75 -10.71 15.05 -3.25
CA VAL A 75 -10.54 13.61 -3.13
C VAL A 75 -9.31 13.29 -2.28
N ILE A 76 -9.45 12.43 -1.29
CA ILE A 76 -8.33 11.93 -0.49
C ILE A 76 -7.49 10.99 -1.35
N LEU A 77 -6.17 11.20 -1.39
CA LEU A 77 -5.24 10.31 -2.05
C LEU A 77 -4.82 9.19 -1.09
N SER A 78 -5.28 7.96 -1.34
CA SER A 78 -4.79 6.77 -0.65
C SER A 78 -3.59 6.20 -1.39
N LEU A 79 -2.42 6.24 -0.76
CA LEU A 79 -1.16 5.78 -1.36
C LEU A 79 -1.07 4.26 -1.27
N GLY A 80 -1.32 3.61 -2.39
CA GLY A 80 -1.43 2.16 -2.48
C GLY A 80 -0.13 1.43 -2.12
N ASN A 81 -0.27 0.28 -1.46
CA ASN A 81 0.83 -0.60 -1.09
C ASN A 81 0.96 -1.75 -2.13
N GLY A 82 1.58 -1.44 -3.24
CA GLY A 82 1.70 -2.36 -4.39
C GLY A 82 2.75 -3.45 -4.22
N LEU A 83 3.74 -3.21 -3.36
CA LEU A 83 4.79 -4.19 -3.05
C LEU A 83 4.57 -4.88 -1.69
N ARG A 84 3.34 -4.86 -1.16
CA ARG A 84 3.00 -5.59 0.07
C ARG A 84 3.26 -7.09 -0.08
N ALA A 85 3.61 -7.73 1.04
CA ALA A 85 3.82 -9.17 1.08
C ALA A 85 2.51 -9.94 0.85
N GLY A 86 2.58 -11.02 0.11
CA GLY A 86 1.51 -12.01 -0.10
C GLY A 86 1.71 -13.31 0.67
N ALA A 87 2.75 -13.38 1.48
CA ALA A 87 3.03 -14.44 2.43
C ALA A 87 3.75 -13.82 3.64
N VAL A 88 3.54 -14.34 4.84
CA VAL A 88 4.20 -13.81 6.05
C VAL A 88 5.74 -13.88 5.96
N HIS A 89 6.28 -14.86 5.25
CA HIS A 89 7.72 -14.96 4.98
C HIS A 89 8.29 -13.73 4.25
N ASP A 90 7.51 -13.10 3.39
CA ASP A 90 7.95 -11.95 2.56
C ASP A 90 7.70 -10.60 3.27
N SER A 91 7.14 -10.64 4.49
CA SER A 91 6.82 -9.43 5.26
C SER A 91 8.07 -8.60 5.55
N THR A 92 7.85 -7.29 5.59
CA THR A 92 8.87 -6.31 6.02
C THR A 92 10.17 -6.41 5.23
N ASP A 93 10.10 -6.90 3.99
CA ASP A 93 11.26 -7.01 3.13
C ASP A 93 11.70 -5.65 2.56
N ARG A 94 12.84 -5.65 1.87
CA ARG A 94 13.43 -4.42 1.32
C ARG A 94 12.52 -3.68 0.35
N ALA A 95 11.72 -4.40 -0.43
CA ALA A 95 10.83 -3.80 -1.41
C ALA A 95 9.63 -3.14 -0.72
N GLN A 96 9.03 -3.81 0.27
CA GLN A 96 7.93 -3.25 1.06
C GLN A 96 8.37 -1.99 1.81
N ILE A 97 9.53 -2.03 2.47
CA ILE A 97 10.06 -0.87 3.21
C ILE A 97 10.44 0.26 2.25
N GLN A 98 11.03 -0.04 1.09
CA GLN A 98 11.36 1.00 0.12
C GLN A 98 10.10 1.68 -0.44
N GLU A 99 9.02 0.92 -0.69
CA GLU A 99 7.76 1.52 -1.11
C GLU A 99 7.16 2.41 0.00
N LEU A 100 7.25 2.00 1.27
CA LEU A 100 6.83 2.83 2.41
C LEU A 100 7.60 4.15 2.46
N ILE A 101 8.92 4.13 2.22
CA ILE A 101 9.74 5.34 2.13
C ILE A 101 9.20 6.26 1.02
N MET A 102 9.01 5.73 -0.18
CA MET A 102 8.50 6.51 -1.31
C MET A 102 7.09 7.05 -1.06
N ASN A 103 6.19 6.24 -0.50
CA ASN A 103 4.85 6.69 -0.12
C ASN A 103 4.89 7.79 0.94
N SER A 104 5.85 7.74 1.86
CA SER A 104 6.01 8.78 2.88
C SER A 104 6.48 10.11 2.28
N GLU A 105 7.41 10.07 1.32
CA GLU A 105 7.85 11.26 0.57
C GLU A 105 6.71 11.86 -0.26
N VAL A 106 5.94 11.00 -0.95
CA VAL A 106 4.76 11.43 -1.71
C VAL A 106 3.69 12.02 -0.78
N ALA A 107 3.49 11.43 0.41
CA ALA A 107 2.54 11.93 1.41
C ALA A 107 2.93 13.33 1.88
N GLU A 108 4.19 13.54 2.24
CA GLU A 108 4.70 14.85 2.65
C GLU A 108 4.51 15.91 1.55
N TYR A 109 4.87 15.54 0.32
CA TYR A 109 4.72 16.43 -0.83
C TYR A 109 3.25 16.80 -1.09
N ALA A 110 2.34 15.81 -1.13
CA ALA A 110 0.93 16.04 -1.37
C ALA A 110 0.27 16.87 -0.25
N GLN A 111 0.61 16.58 1.01
CA GLN A 111 0.15 17.38 2.16
C GLN A 111 0.64 18.84 2.08
N SER A 112 1.86 19.07 1.64
CA SER A 112 2.39 20.44 1.42
C SER A 112 1.60 21.23 0.36
N LYS A 113 0.93 20.53 -0.56
CA LYS A 113 0.04 21.10 -1.58
C LYS A 113 -1.42 21.21 -1.12
N GLY A 114 -1.74 20.75 0.09
CA GLY A 114 -3.07 20.78 0.69
C GLY A 114 -3.99 19.62 0.32
N VAL A 115 -3.44 18.47 -0.11
CA VAL A 115 -4.19 17.26 -0.38
C VAL A 115 -4.18 16.35 0.86
N GLN A 116 -5.33 15.81 1.22
CA GLN A 116 -5.46 14.83 2.30
C GLN A 116 -4.95 13.46 1.84
N ILE A 117 -4.25 12.76 2.74
CA ILE A 117 -3.55 11.51 2.43
C ILE A 117 -3.99 10.40 3.38
N ILE A 118 -4.09 9.20 2.84
CA ILE A 118 -4.07 7.93 3.57
C ILE A 118 -2.86 7.15 3.06
N VAL A 119 -2.11 6.49 3.93
CA VAL A 119 -1.01 5.58 3.52
C VAL A 119 -1.49 4.16 3.73
N GLU A 120 -1.41 3.32 2.70
CA GLU A 120 -1.72 1.90 2.80
C GLU A 120 -0.51 1.12 3.32
N GLY A 121 -0.80 0.03 4.03
CA GLY A 121 0.20 -0.78 4.70
C GLY A 121 0.12 -2.27 4.36
N PRO A 122 0.96 -3.07 5.02
CA PRO A 122 1.17 -4.47 4.67
C PRO A 122 -0.09 -5.32 4.79
N GLY A 123 -0.12 -6.40 3.98
CA GLY A 123 -1.15 -7.43 3.98
C GLY A 123 -0.80 -8.61 4.90
N HIS A 124 0.05 -9.51 4.41
CA HIS A 124 0.56 -10.62 5.19
C HIS A 124 1.73 -10.17 6.07
N ILE A 125 1.58 -10.30 7.40
CA ILE A 125 2.58 -9.82 8.35
C ILE A 125 2.50 -10.62 9.65
N PRO A 126 3.60 -11.22 10.12
CA PRO A 126 3.61 -11.94 11.40
C PRO A 126 3.33 -10.99 12.57
N ILE A 127 2.77 -11.54 13.65
CA ILE A 127 2.28 -10.76 14.80
C ILE A 127 3.36 -9.85 15.41
N ASP A 128 4.57 -10.34 15.50
CA ASP A 128 5.73 -9.66 16.09
C ASP A 128 6.28 -8.49 15.25
N GLU A 129 5.91 -8.41 13.97
CA GLU A 129 6.32 -7.31 13.08
C GLU A 129 5.28 -6.18 12.98
N ILE A 130 4.06 -6.38 13.46
CA ILE A 130 2.95 -5.41 13.32
C ILE A 130 3.30 -4.07 13.96
N GLU A 131 3.77 -4.09 15.22
CA GLU A 131 4.14 -2.88 15.95
C GLU A 131 5.18 -2.05 15.20
N ALA A 132 6.25 -2.70 14.74
CA ALA A 132 7.33 -2.04 14.02
C ALA A 132 6.82 -1.37 12.72
N ASN A 133 5.99 -2.07 11.94
CA ASN A 133 5.44 -1.53 10.70
C ASN A 133 4.54 -0.31 10.94
N VAL A 134 3.68 -0.34 11.96
CA VAL A 134 2.81 0.80 12.32
C VAL A 134 3.64 1.99 12.78
N ILE A 135 4.62 1.77 13.67
CA ILE A 135 5.47 2.84 14.20
C ILE A 135 6.31 3.49 13.09
N ILE A 136 6.90 2.69 12.21
CA ILE A 136 7.72 3.20 11.10
C ILE A 136 6.85 4.07 10.19
N GLN A 137 5.70 3.57 9.76
CA GLN A 137 4.79 4.35 8.90
C GLN A 137 4.41 5.69 9.54
N LYS A 138 3.94 5.68 10.79
CA LYS A 138 3.52 6.88 11.51
C LYS A 138 4.64 7.93 11.60
N ARG A 139 5.86 7.48 11.86
CA ARG A 139 7.02 8.38 11.98
C ARG A 139 7.47 8.94 10.63
N MET A 140 7.47 8.12 9.59
CA MET A 140 7.97 8.52 8.28
C MET A 140 6.97 9.38 7.50
N SER A 141 5.67 9.16 7.68
CA SER A 141 4.61 9.90 6.97
C SER A 141 4.02 11.06 7.77
N ASN A 142 4.74 11.60 8.75
CA ASN A 142 4.27 12.69 9.60
C ASN A 142 2.89 12.41 10.25
N ASN A 143 2.72 11.18 10.75
CA ASN A 143 1.50 10.68 11.39
C ASN A 143 0.26 10.66 10.47
N ALA A 144 0.45 10.56 9.15
CA ALA A 144 -0.66 10.38 8.22
C ALA A 144 -1.50 9.14 8.60
N PRO A 145 -2.82 9.15 8.33
CA PRO A 145 -3.67 7.99 8.56
C PRO A 145 -3.13 6.73 7.88
N PHE A 146 -3.13 5.63 8.62
CA PHE A 146 -2.60 4.34 8.17
C PHE A 146 -3.71 3.34 7.92
N TYR A 147 -3.78 2.82 6.71
CA TYR A 147 -4.76 1.84 6.25
C TYR A 147 -4.09 0.49 6.07
N MET A 148 -4.34 -0.46 6.94
CA MET A 148 -3.75 -1.79 6.88
C MET A 148 -4.67 -2.80 6.21
N LEU A 149 -4.09 -3.65 5.36
CA LEU A 149 -4.80 -4.69 4.63
C LEU A 149 -4.91 -5.97 5.50
N GLY A 150 -5.90 -6.04 6.33
CA GLY A 150 -6.15 -7.14 7.24
C GLY A 150 -5.72 -6.82 8.68
N PRO A 151 -4.44 -6.91 9.07
CA PRO A 151 -3.38 -7.72 8.46
C PRO A 151 -3.52 -9.22 8.75
N ILE A 152 -3.14 -10.04 7.78
CA ILE A 152 -3.17 -11.51 7.89
C ILE A 152 -1.90 -11.99 8.59
N THR A 153 -2.05 -12.55 9.79
CA THR A 153 -0.93 -12.83 10.70
C THR A 153 -0.32 -14.22 10.55
N THR A 154 -0.91 -15.08 9.71
CA THR A 154 -0.41 -16.43 9.44
C THR A 154 -0.91 -16.93 8.09
N ASP A 155 -0.13 -17.78 7.42
CA ASP A 155 -0.48 -18.38 6.13
C ASP A 155 -1.06 -19.80 6.28
N VAL A 156 -1.28 -20.29 7.52
CA VAL A 156 -1.73 -21.66 7.77
C VAL A 156 -3.22 -21.80 8.08
N THR A 157 -4.01 -20.79 7.76
CA THR A 157 -5.46 -20.75 8.02
C THR A 157 -6.30 -20.55 6.76
N PRO A 158 -6.13 -21.33 5.69
CA PRO A 158 -6.93 -21.18 4.48
C PRO A 158 -8.42 -21.32 4.78
N GLY A 159 -9.23 -20.40 4.25
CA GLY A 159 -10.66 -20.34 4.54
C GLY A 159 -11.03 -19.63 5.86
N TYR A 160 -10.04 -19.20 6.65
CA TYR A 160 -10.22 -18.45 7.90
C TYR A 160 -9.46 -17.11 7.91
N ASP A 161 -9.23 -16.55 6.73
CA ASP A 161 -8.48 -15.33 6.52
C ASP A 161 -9.02 -14.17 7.36
N HIS A 162 -10.34 -14.05 7.48
CA HIS A 162 -11.02 -13.05 8.28
C HIS A 162 -10.72 -13.15 9.78
N ILE A 163 -10.46 -14.37 10.30
CA ILE A 163 -10.07 -14.57 11.72
C ILE A 163 -8.62 -14.12 11.91
N SER A 164 -7.71 -14.55 11.03
CA SER A 164 -6.32 -14.12 11.05
C SER A 164 -6.21 -12.59 10.91
N ALA A 165 -6.97 -12.00 9.99
CA ALA A 165 -7.05 -10.57 9.80
C ALA A 165 -7.63 -9.82 11.02
N ALA A 166 -8.63 -10.38 11.70
CA ALA A 166 -9.19 -9.77 12.91
C ALA A 166 -8.17 -9.69 14.06
N ILE A 167 -7.33 -10.71 14.20
CA ILE A 167 -6.23 -10.72 15.18
C ILE A 167 -5.23 -9.60 14.83
N GLY A 168 -4.79 -9.53 13.59
CA GLY A 168 -3.89 -8.49 13.12
C GLY A 168 -4.49 -7.08 13.21
N ALA A 169 -5.78 -6.94 12.93
CA ALA A 169 -6.51 -5.68 13.04
C ALA A 169 -6.52 -5.16 14.49
N ALA A 170 -6.82 -6.01 15.46
CA ALA A 170 -6.82 -5.64 16.87
C ALA A 170 -5.44 -5.16 17.34
N LEU A 171 -4.39 -5.85 16.91
CA LEU A 171 -3.01 -5.48 17.25
C LEU A 171 -2.57 -4.19 16.56
N SER A 172 -2.81 -4.06 15.26
CA SER A 172 -2.42 -2.86 14.51
C SER A 172 -3.16 -1.61 14.99
N SER A 173 -4.44 -1.73 15.35
CA SER A 173 -5.22 -0.64 15.93
C SER A 173 -4.65 -0.18 17.28
N ARG A 174 -4.16 -1.12 18.11
CA ARG A 174 -3.49 -0.79 19.37
C ARG A 174 -2.26 0.10 19.15
N TYR A 175 -1.54 -0.09 18.06
CA TYR A 175 -0.30 0.65 17.74
C TYR A 175 -0.53 1.90 16.89
N GLY A 176 -1.75 2.15 16.43
CA GLY A 176 -2.12 3.41 15.77
C GLY A 176 -2.55 3.27 14.31
N ALA A 177 -2.93 2.09 13.82
CA ALA A 177 -3.61 1.98 12.54
C ALA A 177 -5.00 2.65 12.62
N ASP A 178 -5.35 3.43 11.61
CA ASP A 178 -6.58 4.24 11.59
C ASP A 178 -7.70 3.57 10.79
N PHE A 179 -7.33 2.80 9.76
CA PHE A 179 -8.24 2.08 8.90
C PHE A 179 -7.82 0.61 8.78
N ILE A 180 -8.80 -0.27 8.73
CA ILE A 180 -8.59 -1.70 8.53
C ILE A 180 -9.39 -2.15 7.30
N CYS A 181 -8.72 -2.85 6.38
CA CYS A 181 -9.39 -3.46 5.25
C CYS A 181 -10.19 -4.67 5.70
N TYR A 182 -11.41 -4.78 5.22
CA TYR A 182 -12.22 -5.97 5.41
C TYR A 182 -11.64 -7.15 4.62
N VAL A 183 -11.63 -8.34 5.24
CA VAL A 183 -11.14 -9.58 4.64
C VAL A 183 -12.21 -10.66 4.73
N THR A 184 -12.53 -11.28 3.59
CA THR A 184 -13.47 -12.41 3.54
C THR A 184 -12.77 -13.72 3.88
N PRO A 185 -13.51 -14.78 4.27
CA PRO A 185 -12.91 -16.04 4.69
C PRO A 185 -11.94 -16.67 3.69
N PRO A 186 -12.21 -16.77 2.37
CA PRO A 186 -11.32 -17.39 1.39
C PRO A 186 -10.67 -16.38 0.44
N GLU A 187 -10.19 -15.24 0.92
CA GLU A 187 -9.76 -14.16 0.05
C GLU A 187 -8.29 -14.19 -0.34
N HIS A 188 -7.40 -14.49 0.62
CA HIS A 188 -5.96 -14.41 0.46
C HIS A 188 -5.25 -15.75 0.52
N LEU A 189 -5.67 -16.62 1.45
CA LEU A 189 -5.17 -17.98 1.59
C LEU A 189 -6.05 -18.95 0.80
N ALA A 190 -6.68 -18.44 -0.24
CA ALA A 190 -7.73 -19.11 -0.99
C ALA A 190 -7.31 -20.46 -1.56
N LEU A 191 -8.31 -21.30 -1.65
CA LEU A 191 -8.29 -22.60 -2.28
C LEU A 191 -8.65 -22.48 -3.76
#